data_61bd6cfbaa306fc6d957f896c4c5acff
#
_entry.id   61bd6cfbaa306fc6d957f896c4c5acff
#
_cell.length_a   1.000
_cell.length_b   1.000
_cell.length_c   1.000
_cell.angle_alpha   90.00
_cell.angle_beta   90.00
_cell.angle_gamma   90.00
#
_symmetry.space_group_name_H-M   'P 1'
#
loop_
_entity.id
_entity.type
_entity.pdbx_description
1 polymer ?
#
loop_
_entity_poly.entity_id
_entity_poly.type
_entity_poly.pdbx_seq_one_letter_code
_entity_poly.pdbx_strand_id
1 'polypeptide(L)'
;MATKTLFIILGNQLFPLSELNNFKNCQFFMAEDYNLCTYEKHHKHKLVLFLTAMRKYAVALKNKKFSLKYHFLNNKNTNLSYEDKIKDFIRSKKISDIKMFEIEDKFFEKRIINFCTLNKITITFIQSPMFYNAREDFQNYLANSKK
;
A
#
# COMPACT_ATOMS: atom_id res chain seq x y z
N MET A 1 -8.21 23.40 7.99
CA MET A 1 -8.82 22.06 8.10
C MET A 1 -7.70 21.05 8.22
N ALA A 2 -7.72 20.17 9.19
CA ALA A 2 -6.71 19.12 9.30
C ALA A 2 -6.79 18.21 8.05
N THR A 3 -5.67 18.07 7.33
CA THR A 3 -5.54 17.18 6.18
C THR A 3 -5.73 15.75 6.64
N LYS A 4 -6.67 15.03 6.01
CA LYS A 4 -6.89 13.63 6.34
C LYS A 4 -5.94 12.79 5.49
N THR A 5 -5.01 12.13 6.16
CA THR A 5 -4.01 11.29 5.52
C THR A 5 -4.46 9.84 5.48
N LEU A 6 -4.30 9.19 4.33
CA LEU A 6 -4.48 7.76 4.13
C LEU A 6 -3.12 7.05 4.13
N PHE A 7 -2.98 6.02 4.95
CA PHE A 7 -1.83 5.12 4.87
C PHE A 7 -2.24 3.82 4.16
N ILE A 8 -1.65 3.55 3.00
CA ILE A 8 -1.92 2.34 2.22
C ILE A 8 -0.87 1.28 2.57
N ILE A 9 -1.33 0.08 2.93
CA ILE A 9 -0.48 -1.08 3.17
C ILE A 9 -0.72 -2.11 2.07
N LEU A 10 0.33 -2.46 1.35
CA LEU A 10 0.29 -3.51 0.33
C LEU A 10 0.43 -4.90 0.96
N GLY A 11 -0.08 -5.91 0.27
CA GLY A 11 -0.10 -7.27 0.79
C GLY A 11 1.29 -7.91 0.98
N ASN A 12 2.32 -7.41 0.30
CA ASN A 12 3.71 -7.81 0.47
C ASN A 12 4.48 -6.96 1.50
N GLN A 13 3.81 -5.99 2.14
CA GLN A 13 4.40 -5.04 3.09
C GLN A 13 3.81 -5.19 4.50
N LEU A 14 3.63 -6.43 4.95
CA LEU A 14 3.08 -6.75 6.27
C LEU A 14 4.18 -6.68 7.33
N PHE A 15 4.75 -5.51 7.53
CA PHE A 15 5.83 -5.26 8.48
C PHE A 15 5.36 -5.31 9.94
N PRO A 16 6.27 -5.39 10.92
CA PRO A 16 5.91 -5.27 12.33
C PRO A 16 5.07 -4.02 12.59
N LEU A 17 4.06 -4.13 13.45
CA LEU A 17 3.15 -3.00 13.73
C LEU A 17 3.86 -1.80 14.37
N SER A 18 5.06 -2.00 14.94
CA SER A 18 5.93 -0.92 15.43
C SER A 18 6.25 0.12 14.35
N GLU A 19 6.44 -0.32 13.10
CA GLU A 19 6.74 0.56 11.96
C GLU A 19 5.59 1.54 11.65
N LEU A 20 4.39 1.25 12.13
CA LEU A 20 3.21 2.06 11.91
C LEU A 20 2.88 3.00 13.09
N ASN A 21 3.64 2.95 14.18
CA ASN A 21 3.32 3.72 15.39
C ASN A 21 3.26 5.23 15.16
N ASN A 22 4.13 5.77 14.30
CA ASN A 22 4.18 7.19 13.96
C ASN A 22 3.00 7.64 13.06
N PHE A 23 2.19 6.71 12.58
CA PHE A 23 1.10 6.97 11.64
C PHE A 23 -0.28 6.66 12.23
N LYS A 24 -0.41 6.46 13.54
CA LYS A 24 -1.68 6.10 14.20
C LYS A 24 -2.83 7.07 13.92
N ASN A 25 -2.52 8.31 13.61
CA ASN A 25 -3.52 9.33 13.27
C ASN A 25 -4.02 9.24 11.82
N CYS A 26 -3.42 8.37 10.99
CA CYS A 26 -3.86 8.14 9.63
C CYS A 26 -5.07 7.21 9.57
N GLN A 27 -5.84 7.33 8.48
CA GLN A 27 -6.74 6.26 8.06
C GLN A 27 -5.92 5.19 7.34
N PHE A 28 -6.11 3.93 7.67
CA PHE A 28 -5.40 2.84 7.00
C PHE A 28 -6.27 2.16 5.95
N PHE A 29 -5.66 1.72 4.87
CA PHE A 29 -6.31 1.01 3.80
C PHE A 29 -5.51 -0.22 3.37
N MET A 30 -6.20 -1.34 3.26
CA MET A 30 -5.69 -2.58 2.65
C MET A 30 -6.76 -3.14 1.72
N ALA A 31 -6.36 -3.67 0.59
CA ALA A 31 -7.27 -4.31 -0.34
C ALA A 31 -6.69 -5.59 -0.92
N GLU A 32 -7.51 -6.63 -0.95
CA GLU A 32 -7.29 -7.79 -1.80
C GLU A 32 -7.66 -7.40 -3.24
N ASP A 33 -6.81 -7.76 -4.20
CA ASP A 33 -7.00 -7.38 -5.59
C ASP A 33 -6.85 -8.58 -6.51
N TYR A 34 -7.88 -8.82 -7.35
CA TYR A 34 -7.90 -9.94 -8.27
C TYR A 34 -6.81 -9.80 -9.33
N ASN A 35 -6.64 -8.62 -9.90
CA ASN A 35 -5.67 -8.39 -10.96
C ASN A 35 -4.23 -8.57 -10.45
N LEU A 36 -3.92 -8.08 -9.23
CA LEU A 36 -2.62 -8.31 -8.61
C LEU A 36 -2.37 -9.78 -8.26
N CYS A 37 -3.42 -10.57 -8.05
CA CYS A 37 -3.31 -12.01 -7.80
C CYS A 37 -3.16 -12.84 -9.08
N THR A 38 -3.52 -12.30 -10.24
CA THR A 38 -3.69 -13.08 -11.48
C THR A 38 -2.88 -12.60 -12.67
N TYR A 39 -2.17 -11.46 -12.56
CA TYR A 39 -1.33 -10.95 -13.66
C TYR A 39 -0.18 -11.91 -14.02
N GLU A 40 0.21 -12.78 -13.06
CA GLU A 40 1.07 -13.94 -13.28
C GLU A 40 0.39 -15.21 -12.77
N LYS A 41 0.78 -16.36 -13.31
CA LYS A 41 0.28 -17.65 -12.85
C LYS A 41 0.93 -18.04 -11.51
N HIS A 42 0.28 -17.67 -10.43
CA HIS A 42 0.69 -18.07 -9.09
C HIS A 42 0.13 -19.43 -8.69
N HIS A 43 0.91 -20.21 -7.94
CA HIS A 43 0.41 -21.43 -7.33
C HIS A 43 -0.69 -21.10 -6.30
N LYS A 44 -1.79 -21.89 -6.29
CA LYS A 44 -2.95 -21.67 -5.39
C LYS A 44 -2.58 -21.54 -3.91
N HIS A 45 -1.62 -22.33 -3.42
CA HIS A 45 -1.18 -22.26 -2.02
C HIS A 45 -0.49 -20.93 -1.70
N LYS A 46 0.26 -20.34 -2.64
CA LYS A 46 0.84 -19.00 -2.49
C LYS A 46 -0.25 -17.96 -2.31
N LEU A 47 -1.31 -18.01 -3.13
CA LEU A 47 -2.43 -17.07 -3.02
C LEU A 47 -3.17 -17.21 -1.69
N VAL A 48 -3.45 -18.45 -1.27
CA VAL A 48 -4.11 -18.71 0.02
C VAL A 48 -3.27 -18.20 1.18
N LEU A 49 -1.96 -18.49 1.19
CA LEU A 49 -1.04 -18.00 2.23
C LEU A 49 -1.02 -16.46 2.27
N PHE A 50 -0.89 -15.83 1.11
CA PHE A 50 -0.81 -14.39 0.97
C PHE A 50 -2.08 -13.69 1.48
N LEU A 51 -3.25 -14.10 1.01
CA LEU A 51 -4.53 -13.52 1.44
C LEU A 51 -4.81 -13.80 2.92
N THR A 52 -4.44 -15.00 3.42
CA THR A 52 -4.59 -15.31 4.85
C THR A 52 -3.70 -14.43 5.71
N ALA A 53 -2.45 -14.19 5.30
CA ALA A 53 -1.53 -13.30 6.00
C ALA A 53 -2.07 -11.87 6.04
N MET A 54 -2.57 -11.35 4.92
CA MET A 54 -3.21 -10.03 4.85
C MET A 54 -4.39 -9.90 5.83
N ARG A 55 -5.26 -10.90 5.87
CA ARG A 55 -6.43 -10.92 6.77
C ARG A 55 -6.04 -10.97 8.23
N LYS A 56 -5.06 -11.80 8.59
CA LYS A 56 -4.50 -11.86 9.96
C LYS A 56 -3.88 -10.52 10.37
N TYR A 57 -3.13 -9.91 9.47
CA TYR A 57 -2.53 -8.59 9.71
C TYR A 57 -3.59 -7.51 9.92
N ALA A 58 -4.66 -7.53 9.13
CA ALA A 58 -5.79 -6.61 9.29
C ALA A 58 -6.48 -6.77 10.66
N VAL A 59 -6.61 -7.99 11.16
CA VAL A 59 -7.13 -8.26 12.52
C VAL A 59 -6.18 -7.68 13.57
N ALA A 60 -4.87 -7.90 13.43
CA ALA A 60 -3.88 -7.37 14.36
C ALA A 60 -3.89 -5.84 14.42
N LEU A 61 -4.02 -5.16 13.27
CA LEU A 61 -4.18 -3.71 13.19
C LEU A 61 -5.42 -3.23 13.95
N LYS A 62 -6.56 -3.87 13.73
CA LYS A 62 -7.81 -3.53 14.42
C LYS A 62 -7.70 -3.72 15.94
N ASN A 63 -7.09 -4.82 16.40
CA ASN A 63 -6.87 -5.08 17.82
C ASN A 63 -5.98 -4.02 18.47
N LYS A 64 -5.05 -3.43 17.73
CA LYS A 64 -4.22 -2.29 18.16
C LYS A 64 -4.89 -0.93 17.93
N LYS A 65 -6.20 -0.91 17.61
CA LYS A 65 -7.05 0.29 17.43
C LYS A 65 -6.61 1.19 16.27
N PHE A 66 -5.95 0.65 15.23
CA PHE A 66 -5.74 1.37 13.99
C PHE A 66 -7.05 1.52 13.22
N SER A 67 -7.31 2.70 12.69
CA SER A 67 -8.52 2.95 11.87
C SER A 67 -8.32 2.36 10.47
N LEU A 68 -8.67 1.09 10.28
CA LEU A 68 -8.44 0.32 9.06
C LEU A 68 -9.73 0.08 8.27
N LYS A 69 -9.71 0.44 6.99
CA LYS A 69 -10.60 -0.08 5.96
C LYS A 69 -9.93 -1.24 5.24
N TYR A 70 -10.48 -2.44 5.38
CA TYR A 70 -10.03 -3.61 4.64
C TYR A 70 -11.05 -3.97 3.57
N HIS A 71 -10.60 -4.12 2.33
CA HIS A 71 -11.41 -4.45 1.18
C HIS A 71 -11.20 -5.93 0.81
N PHE A 72 -12.19 -6.76 1.15
CA PHE A 72 -12.16 -8.19 0.82
C PHE A 72 -12.44 -8.42 -0.66
N LEU A 73 -11.76 -9.37 -1.25
CA LEU A 73 -12.08 -9.87 -2.58
C LEU A 73 -13.37 -10.70 -2.52
N ASN A 74 -14.29 -10.40 -3.42
CA ASN A 74 -15.55 -11.15 -3.59
C ASN A 74 -16.00 -11.05 -5.06
N ASN A 75 -17.02 -11.83 -5.43
CA ASN A 75 -17.51 -11.90 -6.81
C ASN A 75 -18.01 -10.56 -7.38
N LYS A 76 -18.35 -9.58 -6.53
CA LYS A 76 -18.86 -8.26 -6.96
C LYS A 76 -17.76 -7.26 -7.28
N ASN A 77 -16.54 -7.52 -6.83
CA ASN A 77 -15.43 -6.55 -6.94
C ASN A 77 -14.20 -7.08 -7.69
N THR A 78 -14.28 -8.24 -8.32
CA THR A 78 -13.19 -8.82 -9.11
C THR A 78 -12.77 -7.94 -10.28
N ASN A 79 -13.71 -7.18 -10.84
CA ASN A 79 -13.48 -6.30 -11.99
C ASN A 79 -13.03 -4.88 -11.61
N LEU A 80 -13.04 -4.55 -10.31
CA LEU A 80 -12.56 -3.24 -9.84
C LEU A 80 -11.05 -3.20 -9.82
N SER A 81 -10.47 -2.15 -10.40
CA SER A 81 -9.04 -1.89 -10.26
C SER A 81 -8.68 -1.54 -8.81
N TYR A 82 -7.39 -1.67 -8.47
CA TYR A 82 -6.91 -1.28 -7.14
C TYR A 82 -7.16 0.22 -6.89
N GLU A 83 -6.98 1.03 -7.93
CA GLU A 83 -7.20 2.47 -7.93
C GLU A 83 -8.67 2.83 -7.69
N ASP A 84 -9.61 2.09 -8.26
CA ASP A 84 -11.06 2.32 -8.02
C ASP A 84 -11.44 2.08 -6.57
N LYS A 85 -10.90 1.01 -5.96
CA LYS A 85 -11.12 0.70 -4.53
C LYS A 85 -10.59 1.82 -3.61
N ILE A 86 -9.44 2.40 -3.94
CA ILE A 86 -8.87 3.53 -3.21
C ILE A 86 -9.72 4.79 -3.43
N LYS A 87 -10.12 5.06 -4.67
CA LYS A 87 -10.86 6.27 -5.08
C LYS A 87 -12.16 6.43 -4.30
N ASP A 88 -12.93 5.37 -4.16
CA ASP A 88 -14.19 5.39 -3.39
C ASP A 88 -13.94 5.74 -1.92
N PHE A 89 -12.87 5.19 -1.33
CA PHE A 89 -12.52 5.48 0.04
C PHE A 89 -12.03 6.92 0.23
N ILE A 90 -11.18 7.41 -0.66
CA ILE A 90 -10.67 8.79 -0.66
C ILE A 90 -11.83 9.79 -0.70
N ARG A 91 -12.78 9.59 -1.61
CA ARG A 91 -13.96 10.47 -1.76
C ARG A 91 -14.82 10.47 -0.50
N SER A 92 -15.10 9.30 0.07
CA SER A 92 -15.94 9.16 1.26
C SER A 92 -15.34 9.81 2.50
N LYS A 93 -14.03 9.88 2.61
CA LYS A 93 -13.30 10.42 3.77
C LYS A 93 -12.68 11.80 3.54
N LYS A 94 -12.78 12.35 2.32
CA LYS A 94 -12.17 13.63 1.91
C LYS A 94 -10.67 13.64 2.20
N ILE A 95 -9.96 12.62 1.71
CA ILE A 95 -8.52 12.44 1.89
C ILE A 95 -7.81 13.27 0.84
N SER A 96 -6.75 13.99 1.25
CA SER A 96 -5.91 14.81 0.38
C SER A 96 -4.48 14.26 0.25
N ASP A 97 -4.08 13.41 1.19
CA ASP A 97 -2.71 12.92 1.28
C ASP A 97 -2.67 11.41 1.42
N ILE A 98 -1.79 10.77 0.67
CA ILE A 98 -1.49 9.34 0.76
C ILE A 98 -0.07 9.16 1.27
N LYS A 99 0.11 8.26 2.21
CA LYS A 99 1.40 7.72 2.64
C LYS A 99 1.43 6.23 2.38
N MET A 100 2.58 5.71 2.02
CA MET A 100 2.81 4.27 1.90
C MET A 100 4.31 4.00 1.95
N PHE A 101 4.69 2.77 2.26
CA PHE A 101 6.07 2.36 2.11
C PHE A 101 6.48 2.35 0.65
N GLU A 102 7.77 2.54 0.37
CA GLU A 102 8.32 2.43 -0.98
C GLU A 102 7.89 1.11 -1.62
N ILE A 103 7.50 1.18 -2.89
CA ILE A 103 6.98 0.04 -3.65
C ILE A 103 8.13 -0.59 -4.44
N GLU A 104 8.30 -1.89 -4.33
CA GLU A 104 9.36 -2.65 -5.04
C GLU A 104 9.03 -2.79 -6.53
N ASP A 105 7.75 -3.02 -6.84
CA ASP A 105 7.25 -3.10 -8.21
C ASP A 105 7.14 -1.71 -8.84
N LYS A 106 8.07 -1.40 -9.74
CA LYS A 106 8.14 -0.12 -10.43
C LYS A 106 6.93 0.18 -11.32
N PHE A 107 6.31 -0.85 -11.88
CA PHE A 107 5.09 -0.66 -12.69
C PHE A 107 3.92 -0.26 -11.81
N PHE A 108 3.76 -0.92 -10.68
CA PHE A 108 2.70 -0.59 -9.74
C PHE A 108 2.94 0.77 -9.08
N GLU A 109 4.19 1.10 -8.71
CA GLU A 109 4.56 2.41 -8.17
C GLU A 109 4.15 3.53 -9.14
N LYS A 110 4.50 3.38 -10.44
CA LYS A 110 4.14 4.35 -11.47
C LYS A 110 2.62 4.50 -11.63
N ARG A 111 1.86 3.39 -11.54
CA ARG A 111 0.39 3.43 -11.58
C ARG A 111 -0.17 4.26 -10.43
N ILE A 112 0.30 4.03 -9.21
CA ILE A 112 -0.15 4.77 -8.02
C ILE A 112 0.22 6.26 -8.10
N ILE A 113 1.43 6.59 -8.55
CA ILE A 113 1.85 7.98 -8.76
C ILE A 113 0.92 8.66 -9.77
N ASN A 114 0.66 8.04 -10.92
CA ASN A 114 -0.23 8.57 -11.94
C ASN A 114 -1.66 8.78 -11.39
N PHE A 115 -2.17 7.80 -10.64
CA PHE A 115 -3.48 7.92 -9.99
C PHE A 115 -3.53 9.13 -9.05
N CYS A 116 -2.52 9.32 -8.21
CA CYS A 116 -2.44 10.46 -7.29
C CYS A 116 -2.39 11.79 -8.03
N THR A 117 -1.57 11.89 -9.08
CA THR A 117 -1.44 13.09 -9.92
C THR A 117 -2.77 13.46 -10.57
N LEU A 118 -3.46 12.50 -11.20
CA LEU A 118 -4.76 12.73 -11.86
C LEU A 118 -5.87 13.15 -10.89
N ASN A 119 -5.79 12.70 -9.63
CA ASN A 119 -6.79 13.04 -8.61
C ASN A 119 -6.36 14.20 -7.69
N LYS A 120 -5.23 14.87 -7.98
CA LYS A 120 -4.68 15.99 -7.20
C LYS A 120 -4.44 15.62 -5.73
N ILE A 121 -3.89 14.43 -5.50
CA ILE A 121 -3.58 13.87 -4.18
C ILE A 121 -2.07 13.90 -4.00
N THR A 122 -1.62 14.39 -2.86
CA THR A 122 -0.19 14.30 -2.49
C THR A 122 0.15 12.86 -2.12
N ILE A 123 1.26 12.33 -2.61
CA ILE A 123 1.78 11.03 -2.21
C ILE A 123 3.16 11.18 -1.59
N THR A 124 3.38 10.50 -0.46
CA THR A 124 4.67 10.44 0.24
C THR A 124 5.06 8.99 0.44
N PHE A 125 6.20 8.59 -0.10
CA PHE A 125 6.79 7.28 0.16
C PHE A 125 7.63 7.33 1.42
N ILE A 126 7.44 6.33 2.27
CA ILE A 126 8.19 6.10 3.50
C ILE A 126 9.23 5.02 3.18
N GLN A 127 10.46 5.19 3.65
CA GLN A 127 11.50 4.18 3.48
C GLN A 127 10.98 2.80 3.90
N SER A 128 11.15 1.82 3.02
CA SER A 128 10.68 0.47 3.28
C SER A 128 11.60 -0.26 4.26
N PRO A 129 11.06 -0.84 5.34
CA PRO A 129 11.84 -1.70 6.24
C PRO A 129 12.36 -2.99 5.58
N MET A 130 11.92 -3.27 4.34
CA MET A 130 12.37 -4.44 3.56
C MET A 130 13.82 -4.32 3.12
N PHE A 131 14.32 -3.08 2.94
CA PHE A 131 15.66 -2.83 2.42
C PHE A 131 16.57 -2.24 3.49
N TYR A 132 17.79 -2.75 3.56
CA TYR A 132 18.81 -2.26 4.49
C TYR A 132 19.28 -0.85 4.12
N ASN A 133 19.43 -0.56 2.82
CA ASN A 133 19.85 0.74 2.29
C ASN A 133 18.66 1.52 1.73
N ALA A 134 18.66 2.83 1.92
CA ALA A 134 17.73 3.72 1.25
C ALA A 134 18.00 3.76 -0.27
N ARG A 135 16.97 4.10 -1.05
CA ARG A 135 17.13 4.28 -2.51
C ARG A 135 18.16 5.36 -2.85
N GLU A 136 18.23 6.43 -2.06
CA GLU A 136 19.19 7.51 -2.21
C GLU A 136 20.64 7.03 -2.02
N ASP A 137 20.89 6.15 -1.07
CA ASP A 137 22.22 5.58 -0.83
C ASP A 137 22.73 4.84 -2.06
N PHE A 138 21.86 4.05 -2.68
CA PHE A 138 22.18 3.32 -3.90
C PHE A 138 22.40 4.25 -5.10
N GLN A 139 21.58 5.29 -5.25
CA GLN A 139 21.77 6.30 -6.30
C GLN A 139 23.09 7.05 -6.14
N ASN A 140 23.44 7.45 -4.91
CA ASN A 140 24.70 8.09 -4.60
C ASN A 140 25.90 7.18 -4.89
N TYR A 141 25.80 5.91 -4.53
CA TYR A 141 26.81 4.90 -4.87
C TYR A 141 27.02 4.81 -6.40
N LEU A 142 25.94 4.69 -7.17
CA LEU A 142 26.01 4.62 -8.63
C LEU A 142 26.60 5.90 -9.25
N ALA A 143 26.22 7.07 -8.74
CA ALA A 143 26.73 8.34 -9.23
C ALA A 143 28.25 8.49 -9.00
N ASN A 144 28.73 8.01 -7.85
CA ASN A 144 30.15 8.05 -7.48
C ASN A 144 30.99 6.92 -8.12
N SER A 145 30.33 5.85 -8.61
CA SER A 145 30.99 4.69 -9.21
C SER A 145 31.17 4.80 -10.74
N LYS A 146 30.69 5.85 -11.37
CA LYS A 146 30.96 6.14 -12.78
C LYS A 146 32.38 6.62 -12.94
N LYS A 147 33.29 5.67 -13.22
CA LYS A 147 34.60 5.93 -13.84
C LYS A 147 34.48 5.78 -15.33
#